data_22172ebd112a28af4cc4150b091c6375
#
_entry.id   22172ebd112a28af4cc4150b091c6375
#
_cell.length_a   1.000
_cell.length_b   1.000
_cell.length_c   1.000
_cell.angle_alpha   90.00
_cell.angle_beta   90.00
_cell.angle_gamma   90.00
#
_symmetry.space_group_name_H-M   'P 1'
#
loop_
_entity.id
_entity.type
_entity.pdbx_description
1 polymer ?
#
loop_
_entity_poly.entity_id
_entity_poly.type
_entity_poly.pdbx_seq_one_letter_code
_entity_poly.pdbx_strand_id
1 'polypeptide(L)'
;MSAAAEFVDVRQRWNRRRPEEALKGVSFSVPEGAMLGLVGPDGAGKTTLLRALCHLYEPTGGKVMLFGEPVASNPGRVRTHVGYLAQKFSLYGDLTVDENIAFFGEIYGVVDAAARGRDLLGRMGMDRFGSRLASKLSGGMKQKLALTISLLHRPKLLVLDEPTNGVDPVSRREFWIVLGELVAGGMSILVSTPYLDEAAKCQRVAMLHEGTLLCEGPVAEVVARTGAQLLELIAEDPRAARTALSVLPEAARMQTRGERLEFLSPDPADLKGRIEKILSEAGIPVLEWSTRTPDLENAFLELLRQ
;
A
#
# COMPACT_ATOMS: atom_id res chain seq x y z
N MET A 1 -11.32 7.79 17.49
CA MET A 1 -10.94 8.64 16.35
C MET A 1 -12.07 8.52 15.34
N SER A 2 -12.47 9.62 14.70
CA SER A 2 -13.43 9.60 13.60
C SER A 2 -12.84 8.87 12.39
N ALA A 3 -13.67 8.18 11.64
CA ALA A 3 -13.26 7.43 10.46
C ALA A 3 -13.68 8.16 9.17
N ALA A 4 -12.73 8.34 8.26
CA ALA A 4 -13.02 8.84 6.92
C ALA A 4 -13.78 7.81 6.08
N ALA A 5 -13.43 6.52 6.23
CA ALA A 5 -14.16 5.41 5.63
C ALA A 5 -14.16 4.20 6.56
N GLU A 6 -15.23 3.39 6.48
CA GLU A 6 -15.36 2.14 7.22
C GLU A 6 -15.89 1.04 6.30
N PHE A 7 -15.29 -0.12 6.40
CA PHE A 7 -15.74 -1.34 5.76
C PHE A 7 -16.26 -2.27 6.85
N VAL A 8 -17.50 -2.77 6.72
CA VAL A 8 -18.16 -3.60 7.73
C VAL A 8 -18.67 -4.87 7.08
N ASP A 9 -18.02 -6.00 7.36
CA ASP A 9 -18.32 -7.35 6.82
C ASP A 9 -18.49 -7.33 5.28
N VAL A 10 -17.63 -6.60 4.57
CA VAL A 10 -17.78 -6.41 3.13
C VAL A 10 -17.48 -7.71 2.39
N ARG A 11 -18.48 -8.18 1.64
CA ARG A 11 -18.43 -9.41 0.84
C ARG A 11 -18.65 -9.10 -0.62
N GLN A 12 -17.91 -9.76 -1.51
CA GLN A 12 -18.10 -9.61 -2.94
C GLN A 12 -17.95 -10.92 -3.68
N ARG A 13 -18.98 -11.24 -4.47
CA ARG A 13 -18.99 -12.37 -5.38
C ARG A 13 -19.35 -11.89 -6.78
N TRP A 14 -18.40 -11.99 -7.71
CA TRP A 14 -18.60 -11.52 -9.10
C TRP A 14 -19.46 -12.44 -9.94
N ASN A 15 -19.42 -13.74 -9.65
CA ASN A 15 -20.22 -14.73 -10.37
C ASN A 15 -21.06 -15.55 -9.39
N ARG A 16 -22.38 -15.37 -9.44
CA ARG A 16 -23.33 -16.09 -8.57
C ARG A 16 -23.29 -17.61 -8.78
N ARG A 17 -22.77 -18.10 -9.91
CA ARG A 17 -22.66 -19.54 -10.23
C ARG A 17 -21.34 -20.16 -9.75
N ARG A 18 -20.35 -19.36 -9.34
CA ARG A 18 -19.08 -19.83 -8.76
C ARG A 18 -19.06 -19.52 -7.28
N PRO A 19 -18.57 -20.45 -6.43
CA PRO A 19 -18.53 -20.26 -4.98
C PRO A 19 -17.47 -19.23 -4.53
N GLU A 20 -16.55 -18.85 -5.41
CA GLU A 20 -15.42 -17.99 -5.08
C GLU A 20 -15.85 -16.57 -4.79
N GLU A 21 -15.52 -16.10 -3.58
CA GLU A 21 -15.71 -14.72 -3.16
C GLU A 21 -14.41 -13.95 -3.31
N ALA A 22 -14.50 -12.79 -3.96
CA ALA A 22 -13.38 -11.85 -4.06
C ALA A 22 -13.12 -11.12 -2.73
N LEU A 23 -14.17 -11.00 -1.88
CA LEU A 23 -14.08 -10.48 -0.52
C LEU A 23 -14.93 -11.37 0.39
N LYS A 24 -14.37 -11.78 1.53
CA LYS A 24 -14.90 -12.80 2.44
C LYS A 24 -15.27 -12.23 3.82
N GLY A 25 -15.87 -11.03 3.87
CA GLY A 25 -16.27 -10.39 5.12
C GLY A 25 -15.17 -9.49 5.70
N VAL A 26 -14.66 -8.58 4.87
CA VAL A 26 -13.58 -7.66 5.25
C VAL A 26 -14.13 -6.51 6.09
N SER A 27 -13.49 -6.25 7.25
CA SER A 27 -13.85 -5.15 8.16
C SER A 27 -12.60 -4.41 8.61
N PHE A 28 -12.51 -3.12 8.33
CA PHE A 28 -11.47 -2.21 8.83
C PHE A 28 -11.92 -0.76 8.68
N SER A 29 -11.17 0.18 9.25
CA SER A 29 -11.46 1.61 9.16
C SER A 29 -10.26 2.43 8.71
N VAL A 30 -10.53 3.51 7.96
CA VAL A 30 -9.56 4.53 7.54
C VAL A 30 -9.73 5.73 8.46
N PRO A 31 -8.79 6.06 9.35
CA PRO A 31 -8.93 7.21 10.24
C PRO A 31 -8.90 8.54 9.46
N GLU A 32 -9.59 9.55 9.98
CA GLU A 32 -9.47 10.92 9.44
C GLU A 32 -8.07 11.48 9.68
N GLY A 33 -7.54 12.20 8.69
CA GLY A 33 -6.23 12.86 8.75
C GLY A 33 -5.03 11.91 8.80
N ALA A 34 -5.21 10.64 8.44
CA ALA A 34 -4.15 9.65 8.42
C ALA A 34 -4.05 8.92 7.06
N MET A 35 -2.90 8.32 6.79
CA MET A 35 -2.69 7.44 5.64
C MET A 35 -2.75 5.98 6.07
N LEU A 36 -3.68 5.23 5.47
CA LEU A 36 -3.78 3.78 5.61
C LEU A 36 -3.33 3.09 4.32
N GLY A 37 -2.36 2.19 4.44
CA GLY A 37 -1.92 1.30 3.37
C GLY A 37 -2.75 0.02 3.35
N LEU A 38 -3.48 -0.22 2.25
CA LEU A 38 -4.16 -1.49 2.00
C LEU A 38 -3.19 -2.39 1.22
N VAL A 39 -2.58 -3.35 1.89
CA VAL A 39 -1.47 -4.12 1.36
C VAL A 39 -1.84 -5.59 1.15
N GLY A 40 -1.29 -6.20 0.14
CA GLY A 40 -1.47 -7.62 -0.19
C GLY A 40 -1.09 -7.92 -1.63
N PRO A 41 -0.94 -9.21 -1.98
CA PRO A 41 -0.57 -9.62 -3.33
C PRO A 41 -1.63 -9.24 -4.37
N ASP A 42 -1.29 -9.45 -5.65
CA ASP A 42 -2.26 -9.30 -6.73
C ASP A 42 -3.40 -10.31 -6.55
N GLY A 43 -4.63 -9.85 -6.79
CA GLY A 43 -5.83 -10.65 -6.57
C GLY A 43 -6.32 -10.71 -5.12
N ALA A 44 -5.64 -10.12 -4.14
CA ALA A 44 -6.07 -10.11 -2.74
C ALA A 44 -7.42 -9.41 -2.47
N GLY A 45 -7.95 -8.62 -3.43
CA GLY A 45 -9.22 -7.91 -3.28
C GLY A 45 -9.08 -6.40 -3.05
N LYS A 46 -7.86 -5.84 -3.07
CA LYS A 46 -7.57 -4.41 -2.81
C LYS A 46 -8.41 -3.49 -3.70
N THR A 47 -8.26 -3.59 -5.02
CA THR A 47 -9.02 -2.79 -6.00
C THR A 47 -10.54 -2.96 -5.84
N THR A 48 -10.98 -4.17 -5.46
CA THR A 48 -12.40 -4.44 -5.20
C THR A 48 -12.91 -3.58 -4.03
N LEU A 49 -12.19 -3.51 -2.91
CA LEU A 49 -12.55 -2.64 -1.78
C LEU A 49 -12.56 -1.16 -2.16
N LEU A 50 -11.51 -0.68 -2.86
CA LEU A 50 -11.43 0.72 -3.27
C LEU A 50 -12.60 1.10 -4.19
N ARG A 51 -12.96 0.24 -5.14
CA ARG A 51 -14.10 0.48 -6.04
C ARG A 51 -15.45 0.45 -5.32
N ALA A 52 -15.62 -0.38 -4.28
CA ALA A 52 -16.81 -0.36 -3.44
C ALA A 52 -16.93 0.97 -2.68
N LEU A 53 -15.82 1.49 -2.12
CA LEU A 53 -15.79 2.80 -1.46
C LEU A 53 -16.12 3.95 -2.43
N CYS A 54 -15.60 3.87 -3.66
CA CYS A 54 -15.90 4.85 -4.72
C CYS A 54 -17.29 4.66 -5.34
N HIS A 55 -18.11 3.75 -4.81
CA HIS A 55 -19.45 3.42 -5.28
C HIS A 55 -19.50 3.08 -6.79
N LEU A 56 -18.48 2.39 -7.28
CA LEU A 56 -18.46 1.89 -8.66
C LEU A 56 -19.24 0.58 -8.80
N TYR A 57 -19.57 -0.06 -7.70
CA TYR A 57 -20.54 -1.16 -7.57
C TYR A 57 -21.00 -1.29 -6.10
N GLU A 58 -22.10 -1.99 -5.87
CA GLU A 58 -22.58 -2.35 -4.53
C GLU A 58 -22.06 -3.73 -4.14
N PRO A 59 -21.45 -3.90 -2.94
CA PRO A 59 -21.03 -5.20 -2.42
C PRO A 59 -22.21 -6.18 -2.33
N THR A 60 -21.94 -7.47 -2.47
CA THR A 60 -22.97 -8.53 -2.32
C THR A 60 -23.38 -8.75 -0.87
N GLY A 61 -22.61 -8.24 0.10
CA GLY A 61 -22.91 -8.26 1.53
C GLY A 61 -22.07 -7.27 2.29
N GLY A 62 -22.50 -6.96 3.52
CA GLY A 62 -21.88 -5.93 4.33
C GLY A 62 -22.20 -4.52 3.88
N LYS A 63 -21.45 -3.54 4.34
CA LYS A 63 -21.63 -2.12 3.99
C LYS A 63 -20.33 -1.36 4.03
N VAL A 64 -20.26 -0.28 3.22
CA VAL A 64 -19.17 0.69 3.20
C VAL A 64 -19.72 2.04 3.65
N MET A 65 -19.03 2.67 4.58
CA MET A 65 -19.38 3.97 5.13
C MET A 65 -18.35 5.01 4.69
N LEU A 66 -18.80 6.23 4.43
CA LEU A 66 -17.97 7.40 4.14
C LEU A 66 -18.37 8.53 5.10
N PHE A 67 -17.45 8.93 5.98
CA PHE A 67 -17.68 9.93 7.04
C PHE A 67 -18.99 9.65 7.82
N GLY A 68 -19.16 8.40 8.29
CA GLY A 68 -20.29 7.95 9.11
C GLY A 68 -21.60 7.69 8.36
N GLU A 69 -21.68 7.87 7.03
CA GLU A 69 -22.86 7.58 6.23
C GLU A 69 -22.63 6.44 5.24
N PRO A 70 -23.61 5.54 5.02
CA PRO A 70 -23.48 4.52 4.01
C PRO A 70 -23.28 5.12 2.61
N VAL A 71 -22.29 4.62 1.88
CA VAL A 71 -21.99 5.07 0.51
C VAL A 71 -23.20 4.89 -0.42
N ALA A 72 -23.94 3.79 -0.27
CA ALA A 72 -25.12 3.49 -1.06
C ALA A 72 -26.27 4.50 -0.86
N SER A 73 -26.36 5.14 0.32
CA SER A 73 -27.43 6.10 0.62
C SER A 73 -27.23 7.46 -0.05
N ASN A 74 -25.98 7.83 -0.35
CA ASN A 74 -25.67 9.13 -0.96
C ASN A 74 -24.46 9.06 -1.89
N PRO A 75 -24.62 8.53 -3.11
CA PRO A 75 -23.52 8.44 -4.09
C PRO A 75 -22.93 9.80 -4.49
N GLY A 76 -23.71 10.87 -4.42
CA GLY A 76 -23.25 12.25 -4.69
C GLY A 76 -22.16 12.70 -3.72
N ARG A 77 -22.21 12.23 -2.48
CA ARG A 77 -21.20 12.52 -1.45
C ARG A 77 -19.83 11.92 -1.80
N VAL A 78 -19.80 10.72 -2.39
CA VAL A 78 -18.55 10.14 -2.87
C VAL A 78 -17.89 11.06 -3.89
N ARG A 79 -18.66 11.54 -4.88
CA ARG A 79 -18.14 12.42 -5.92
C ARG A 79 -17.56 13.73 -5.40
N THR A 80 -18.12 14.26 -4.31
CA THR A 80 -17.68 15.56 -3.73
C THR A 80 -16.56 15.39 -2.70
N HIS A 81 -16.47 14.25 -2.01
CA HIS A 81 -15.54 14.08 -0.90
C HIS A 81 -14.37 13.15 -1.19
N VAL A 82 -14.45 12.34 -2.25
CA VAL A 82 -13.42 11.36 -2.60
C VAL A 82 -12.70 11.77 -3.87
N GLY A 83 -11.36 11.88 -3.80
CA GLY A 83 -10.49 11.90 -4.95
C GLY A 83 -10.05 10.47 -5.25
N TYR A 84 -10.35 9.93 -6.42
CA TYR A 84 -10.00 8.57 -6.80
C TYR A 84 -8.96 8.55 -7.93
N LEU A 85 -7.82 7.94 -7.66
CA LEU A 85 -6.82 7.62 -8.67
C LEU A 85 -6.84 6.11 -8.92
N ALA A 86 -7.42 5.72 -10.03
CA ALA A 86 -7.50 4.31 -10.43
C ALA A 86 -6.15 3.78 -10.92
N GLN A 87 -5.91 2.49 -10.80
CA GLN A 87 -4.70 1.80 -11.26
C GLN A 87 -4.37 2.11 -12.73
N LYS A 88 -5.40 2.24 -13.58
CA LYS A 88 -5.29 2.72 -14.96
C LYS A 88 -6.03 4.04 -15.08
N PHE A 89 -5.38 5.13 -14.75
CA PHE A 89 -5.96 6.45 -14.93
C PHE A 89 -5.81 6.88 -16.40
N SER A 90 -6.95 7.19 -17.03
CA SER A 90 -6.98 7.58 -18.45
C SER A 90 -6.85 9.10 -18.57
N LEU A 91 -5.60 9.58 -18.72
CA LEU A 91 -5.36 10.94 -19.21
C LEU A 91 -5.69 11.00 -20.71
N TYR A 92 -6.20 12.15 -21.16
CA TYR A 92 -6.34 12.41 -22.59
C TYR A 92 -4.97 12.75 -23.15
N GLY A 93 -4.38 11.80 -23.86
CA GLY A 93 -3.00 11.89 -24.34
C GLY A 93 -2.76 12.95 -25.40
N ASP A 94 -3.80 13.29 -26.16
CA ASP A 94 -3.87 14.33 -27.19
C ASP A 94 -4.13 15.75 -26.62
N LEU A 95 -4.47 15.85 -25.34
CA LEU A 95 -4.55 17.11 -24.60
C LEU A 95 -3.24 17.39 -23.88
N THR A 96 -2.92 18.67 -23.72
CA THR A 96 -1.84 19.16 -22.87
C THR A 96 -2.16 18.93 -21.39
N VAL A 97 -1.17 19.15 -20.50
CA VAL A 97 -1.37 19.12 -19.05
C VAL A 97 -2.45 20.12 -18.63
N ASP A 98 -2.38 21.36 -19.10
CA ASP A 98 -3.34 22.42 -18.76
C ASP A 98 -4.74 22.10 -19.30
N GLU A 99 -4.86 21.56 -20.52
CA GLU A 99 -6.14 21.15 -21.09
C GLU A 99 -6.76 19.96 -20.36
N ASN A 100 -5.96 18.97 -19.90
CA ASN A 100 -6.45 17.90 -19.04
C ASN A 100 -7.02 18.48 -17.74
N ILE A 101 -6.32 19.42 -17.09
CA ILE A 101 -6.78 20.07 -15.86
C ILE A 101 -8.06 20.83 -16.10
N ALA A 102 -8.18 21.61 -17.18
CA ALA A 102 -9.38 22.33 -17.53
C ALA A 102 -10.56 21.39 -17.76
N PHE A 103 -10.36 20.33 -18.55
CA PHE A 103 -11.38 19.34 -18.87
C PHE A 103 -11.94 18.65 -17.61
N PHE A 104 -11.04 18.12 -16.74
CA PHE A 104 -11.51 17.48 -15.50
C PHE A 104 -12.05 18.50 -14.49
N GLY A 105 -11.53 19.73 -14.49
CA GLY A 105 -12.08 20.82 -13.70
C GLY A 105 -13.54 21.10 -14.05
N GLU A 106 -13.90 21.10 -15.34
CA GLU A 106 -15.27 21.26 -15.81
C GLU A 106 -16.15 20.07 -15.35
N ILE A 107 -15.67 18.83 -15.53
CA ILE A 107 -16.38 17.62 -15.06
C ILE A 107 -16.68 17.67 -13.56
N TYR A 108 -15.74 18.15 -12.77
CA TYR A 108 -15.90 18.26 -11.32
C TYR A 108 -16.62 19.55 -10.87
N GLY A 109 -16.95 20.46 -11.80
CA GLY A 109 -17.59 21.74 -11.50
C GLY A 109 -16.69 22.71 -10.72
N VAL A 110 -15.37 22.66 -10.93
CA VAL A 110 -14.37 23.50 -10.25
C VAL A 110 -14.18 24.79 -11.04
N VAL A 111 -14.69 25.90 -10.54
CA VAL A 111 -14.66 27.21 -11.23
C VAL A 111 -13.22 27.72 -11.43
N ASP A 112 -12.33 27.50 -10.47
CA ASP A 112 -10.95 27.96 -10.46
C ASP A 112 -9.93 26.88 -10.83
N ALA A 113 -10.34 25.87 -11.62
CA ALA A 113 -9.55 24.69 -11.94
C ALA A 113 -8.15 25.01 -12.49
N ALA A 114 -8.02 26.01 -13.36
CA ALA A 114 -6.73 26.40 -13.94
C ALA A 114 -5.76 26.98 -12.91
N ALA A 115 -6.24 27.83 -12.00
CA ALA A 115 -5.42 28.42 -10.95
C ALA A 115 -5.01 27.37 -9.93
N ARG A 116 -5.96 26.53 -9.50
CA ARG A 116 -5.73 25.43 -8.55
C ARG A 116 -4.83 24.35 -9.13
N GLY A 117 -5.03 24.01 -10.40
CA GLY A 117 -4.17 23.04 -11.09
C GLY A 117 -2.73 23.50 -11.15
N ARG A 118 -2.47 24.77 -11.42
CA ARG A 118 -1.12 25.34 -11.39
C ARG A 118 -0.46 25.29 -10.01
N ASP A 119 -1.20 25.61 -8.94
CA ASP A 119 -0.69 25.49 -7.56
C ASP A 119 -0.30 24.02 -7.26
N LEU A 120 -1.18 23.08 -7.57
CA LEU A 120 -0.93 21.66 -7.37
C LEU A 120 0.24 21.13 -8.23
N LEU A 121 0.33 21.55 -9.50
CA LEU A 121 1.46 21.19 -10.37
C LEU A 121 2.79 21.75 -9.82
N GLY A 122 2.78 22.97 -9.29
CA GLY A 122 3.96 23.56 -8.64
C GLY A 122 4.48 22.72 -7.48
N ARG A 123 3.58 22.25 -6.61
CA ARG A 123 3.94 21.31 -5.50
C ARG A 123 4.53 20.00 -5.99
N MET A 124 4.17 19.56 -7.19
CA MET A 124 4.65 18.33 -7.82
C MET A 124 5.87 18.53 -8.73
N GLY A 125 6.40 19.78 -8.81
CA GLY A 125 7.52 20.12 -9.69
C GLY A 125 7.18 19.99 -11.17
N MET A 126 5.90 20.22 -11.53
CA MET A 126 5.40 20.06 -12.90
C MET A 126 4.92 21.35 -13.56
N ASP A 127 5.05 22.51 -12.91
CA ASP A 127 4.60 23.83 -13.34
C ASP A 127 5.06 24.20 -14.77
N ARG A 128 6.30 23.84 -15.15
CA ARG A 128 6.88 24.10 -16.47
C ARG A 128 6.34 23.22 -17.60
N PHE A 129 5.50 22.26 -17.31
CA PHE A 129 5.03 21.28 -18.30
C PHE A 129 3.57 21.51 -18.73
N GLY A 130 2.93 22.62 -18.36
CA GLY A 130 1.54 22.93 -18.65
C GLY A 130 1.12 22.78 -20.10
N SER A 131 1.96 23.27 -21.02
CA SER A 131 1.72 23.19 -22.47
C SER A 131 2.14 21.86 -23.13
N ARG A 132 2.69 20.90 -22.35
CA ARG A 132 3.16 19.62 -22.88
C ARG A 132 1.99 18.63 -23.03
N LEU A 133 1.92 17.92 -24.17
CA LEU A 133 0.93 16.86 -24.37
C LEU A 133 1.09 15.75 -23.33
N ALA A 134 -0.02 15.26 -22.77
CA ALA A 134 -0.01 14.19 -21.76
C ALA A 134 0.58 12.87 -22.31
N SER A 135 0.44 12.58 -23.59
CA SER A 135 1.12 11.44 -24.25
C SER A 135 2.63 11.50 -24.19
N LYS A 136 3.22 12.71 -24.12
CA LYS A 136 4.68 12.97 -24.07
C LYS A 136 5.26 13.02 -22.65
N LEU A 137 4.46 12.78 -21.62
CA LEU A 137 4.90 12.70 -20.23
C LEU A 137 5.51 11.33 -19.93
N SER A 138 6.50 11.29 -19.01
CA SER A 138 6.97 10.02 -18.43
C SER A 138 5.88 9.38 -17.56
N GLY A 139 6.04 8.10 -17.18
CA GLY A 139 5.12 7.41 -16.29
C GLY A 139 4.90 8.16 -14.98
N GLY A 140 5.98 8.57 -14.30
CA GLY A 140 5.89 9.33 -13.06
C GLY A 140 5.22 10.70 -13.22
N MET A 141 5.47 11.40 -14.34
CA MET A 141 4.78 12.66 -14.64
C MET A 141 3.29 12.46 -14.90
N LYS A 142 2.89 11.37 -15.56
CA LYS A 142 1.48 11.01 -15.75
C LYS A 142 0.79 10.76 -14.41
N GLN A 143 1.44 10.06 -13.49
CA GLN A 143 0.90 9.82 -12.15
C GLN A 143 0.77 11.12 -11.34
N LYS A 144 1.73 12.03 -11.42
CA LYS A 144 1.65 13.36 -10.79
C LYS A 144 0.49 14.20 -11.36
N LEU A 145 0.28 14.17 -12.67
CA LEU A 145 -0.86 14.85 -13.30
C LEU A 145 -2.18 14.20 -12.87
N ALA A 146 -2.26 12.87 -12.82
CA ALA A 146 -3.45 12.15 -12.37
C ALA A 146 -3.78 12.47 -10.89
N LEU A 147 -2.76 12.54 -10.03
CA LEU A 147 -2.90 12.97 -8.64
C LEU A 147 -3.41 14.44 -8.56
N THR A 148 -2.81 15.35 -9.36
CA THR A 148 -3.27 16.75 -9.46
C THR A 148 -4.76 16.81 -9.77
N ILE A 149 -5.20 16.07 -10.79
CA ILE A 149 -6.61 16.03 -11.21
C ILE A 149 -7.51 15.49 -10.09
N SER A 150 -7.09 14.42 -9.40
CA SER A 150 -7.87 13.85 -8.30
C SER A 150 -8.03 14.78 -7.09
N LEU A 151 -7.21 15.83 -7.00
CA LEU A 151 -7.23 16.84 -5.94
C LEU A 151 -7.96 18.15 -6.31
N LEU A 152 -8.36 18.32 -7.59
CA LEU A 152 -8.97 19.57 -8.08
C LEU A 152 -10.21 19.99 -7.31
N HIS A 153 -11.11 19.09 -6.99
CA HIS A 153 -12.37 19.34 -6.30
C HIS A 153 -12.28 19.37 -4.77
N ARG A 154 -11.05 19.43 -4.21
CA ARG A 154 -10.77 19.49 -2.75
C ARG A 154 -11.38 18.31 -1.97
N PRO A 155 -11.10 17.07 -2.33
CA PRO A 155 -11.62 15.92 -1.61
C PRO A 155 -11.14 15.93 -0.15
N LYS A 156 -11.91 15.27 0.74
CA LYS A 156 -11.52 15.01 2.13
C LYS A 156 -10.80 13.69 2.30
N LEU A 157 -11.06 12.73 1.39
CA LEU A 157 -10.42 11.43 1.32
C LEU A 157 -9.82 11.22 -0.06
N LEU A 158 -8.55 10.87 -0.12
CA LEU A 158 -7.87 10.46 -1.34
C LEU A 158 -7.75 8.94 -1.36
N VAL A 159 -8.25 8.32 -2.43
CA VAL A 159 -8.21 6.86 -2.65
C VAL A 159 -7.30 6.59 -3.84
N LEU A 160 -6.24 5.82 -3.63
CA LEU A 160 -5.20 5.56 -4.62
C LEU A 160 -5.06 4.05 -4.85
N ASP A 161 -5.26 3.62 -6.09
CA ASP A 161 -5.16 2.22 -6.46
C ASP A 161 -3.83 1.93 -7.16
N GLU A 162 -2.85 1.41 -6.42
CA GLU A 162 -1.48 1.10 -6.88
C GLU A 162 -0.82 2.26 -7.64
N PRO A 163 -0.75 3.47 -7.05
CA PRO A 163 -0.42 4.70 -7.77
C PRO A 163 1.01 4.74 -8.31
N THR A 164 1.91 3.92 -7.80
CA THR A 164 3.34 3.92 -8.15
C THR A 164 3.75 2.67 -8.95
N ASN A 165 2.79 1.84 -9.35
CA ASN A 165 3.08 0.65 -10.15
C ASN A 165 3.62 1.06 -11.53
N GLY A 166 4.78 0.49 -11.92
CA GLY A 166 5.45 0.83 -13.16
C GLY A 166 6.12 2.22 -13.21
N VAL A 167 6.25 2.90 -12.06
CA VAL A 167 6.94 4.18 -11.94
C VAL A 167 8.40 3.96 -11.52
N ASP A 168 9.32 4.73 -12.09
CA ASP A 168 10.74 4.67 -11.75
C ASP A 168 10.99 5.03 -10.27
N PRO A 169 12.10 4.54 -9.65
CA PRO A 169 12.34 4.72 -8.22
C PRO A 169 12.41 6.19 -7.76
N VAL A 170 12.90 7.10 -8.59
CA VAL A 170 13.01 8.53 -8.24
C VAL A 170 11.64 9.17 -8.20
N SER A 171 10.85 9.01 -9.27
CA SER A 171 9.48 9.51 -9.35
C SER A 171 8.58 8.88 -8.28
N ARG A 172 8.78 7.59 -7.94
CA ARG A 172 8.08 6.90 -6.85
C ARG A 172 8.38 7.57 -5.51
N ARG A 173 9.64 7.84 -5.19
CA ARG A 173 10.03 8.52 -3.95
C ARG A 173 9.39 9.91 -3.85
N GLU A 174 9.42 10.71 -4.92
CA GLU A 174 8.82 12.03 -4.97
C GLU A 174 7.30 11.96 -4.76
N PHE A 175 6.64 10.98 -5.36
CA PHE A 175 5.18 10.77 -5.19
C PHE A 175 4.82 10.52 -3.71
N TRP A 176 5.58 9.67 -3.01
CA TRP A 176 5.38 9.38 -1.59
C TRP A 176 5.64 10.59 -0.68
N ILE A 177 6.60 11.46 -1.04
CA ILE A 177 6.84 12.73 -0.32
C ILE A 177 5.59 13.61 -0.41
N VAL A 178 5.01 13.77 -1.61
CA VAL A 178 3.78 14.54 -1.80
C VAL A 178 2.61 13.96 -0.99
N LEU A 179 2.44 12.64 -0.93
CA LEU A 179 1.41 12.03 -0.09
C LEU A 179 1.61 12.36 1.39
N GLY A 180 2.85 12.33 1.87
CA GLY A 180 3.20 12.72 3.24
C GLY A 180 2.82 14.17 3.56
N GLU A 181 3.08 15.10 2.63
CA GLU A 181 2.70 16.51 2.76
C GLU A 181 1.17 16.69 2.78
N LEU A 182 0.43 15.94 1.97
CA LEU A 182 -1.03 15.98 1.97
C LEU A 182 -1.61 15.51 3.31
N VAL A 183 -1.06 14.44 3.88
CA VAL A 183 -1.46 13.95 5.21
C VAL A 183 -1.11 14.95 6.31
N ALA A 184 0.08 15.54 6.26
CA ALA A 184 0.48 16.60 7.20
C ALA A 184 -0.45 17.82 7.13
N GLY A 185 -1.06 18.07 5.96
CA GLY A 185 -2.11 19.05 5.74
C GLY A 185 -3.51 18.60 6.19
N GLY A 186 -3.66 17.43 6.83
CA GLY A 186 -4.93 16.92 7.38
C GLY A 186 -5.75 16.06 6.41
N MET A 187 -5.22 15.70 5.24
CA MET A 187 -5.91 14.83 4.28
C MET A 187 -5.93 13.38 4.76
N SER A 188 -7.06 12.71 4.63
CA SER A 188 -7.17 11.27 4.81
C SER A 188 -6.77 10.56 3.51
N ILE A 189 -5.96 9.51 3.58
CA ILE A 189 -5.51 8.76 2.41
C ILE A 189 -5.71 7.26 2.62
N LEU A 190 -6.33 6.60 1.64
CA LEU A 190 -6.34 5.14 1.51
C LEU A 190 -5.58 4.78 0.24
N VAL A 191 -4.43 4.13 0.38
CA VAL A 191 -3.58 3.73 -0.73
C VAL A 191 -3.44 2.22 -0.79
N SER A 192 -3.75 1.60 -1.94
CA SER A 192 -3.42 0.20 -2.15
C SER A 192 -2.03 0.05 -2.75
N THR A 193 -1.31 -0.97 -2.31
CA THR A 193 -0.01 -1.34 -2.86
C THR A 193 0.29 -2.83 -2.64
N PRO A 194 0.94 -3.53 -3.58
CA PRO A 194 1.51 -4.85 -3.33
C PRO A 194 2.86 -4.78 -2.60
N TYR A 195 3.46 -3.58 -2.47
CA TYR A 195 4.81 -3.38 -1.94
C TYR A 195 4.79 -3.04 -0.45
N LEU A 196 5.41 -3.88 0.37
CA LEU A 196 5.45 -3.72 1.83
C LEU A 196 6.35 -2.55 2.28
N ASP A 197 7.39 -2.22 1.50
CA ASP A 197 8.24 -1.04 1.69
C ASP A 197 7.49 0.29 1.48
N GLU A 198 6.47 0.29 0.63
CA GLU A 198 5.56 1.42 0.47
C GLU A 198 4.57 1.51 1.63
N ALA A 199 3.96 0.37 2.00
CA ALA A 199 3.03 0.31 3.12
C ALA A 199 3.70 0.75 4.45
N ALA A 200 4.99 0.48 4.62
CA ALA A 200 5.78 0.94 5.77
C ALA A 200 5.86 2.46 5.91
N LYS A 201 5.56 3.24 4.85
CA LYS A 201 5.48 4.71 4.89
C LYS A 201 4.15 5.23 5.40
N CYS A 202 3.14 4.37 5.52
CA CYS A 202 1.83 4.71 6.07
C CYS A 202 1.86 4.72 7.61
N GLN A 203 0.93 5.44 8.24
CA GLN A 203 0.76 5.39 9.69
C GLN A 203 0.10 4.08 10.13
N ARG A 204 -0.79 3.55 9.30
CA ARG A 204 -1.53 2.31 9.55
C ARG A 204 -1.55 1.44 8.30
N VAL A 205 -1.73 0.15 8.51
CA VAL A 205 -1.89 -0.82 7.42
C VAL A 205 -3.09 -1.73 7.68
N ALA A 206 -3.71 -2.17 6.59
CA ALA A 206 -4.65 -3.27 6.54
C ALA A 206 -4.09 -4.32 5.58
N MET A 207 -3.74 -5.50 6.08
CA MET A 207 -3.13 -6.57 5.30
C MET A 207 -4.18 -7.53 4.79
N LEU A 208 -4.26 -7.68 3.47
CA LEU A 208 -5.28 -8.47 2.79
C LEU A 208 -4.64 -9.66 2.06
N HIS A 209 -5.25 -10.83 2.22
CA HIS A 209 -4.84 -12.02 1.49
C HIS A 209 -6.09 -12.83 1.08
N GLU A 210 -6.19 -13.19 -0.20
CA GLU A 210 -7.29 -13.99 -0.76
C GLU A 210 -8.70 -13.54 -0.33
N GLY A 211 -8.93 -12.23 -0.31
CA GLY A 211 -10.23 -11.65 0.07
C GLY A 211 -10.50 -11.61 1.58
N THR A 212 -9.52 -11.92 2.41
CA THR A 212 -9.62 -11.92 3.88
C THR A 212 -8.67 -10.90 4.47
N LEU A 213 -9.09 -10.18 5.51
CA LEU A 213 -8.23 -9.30 6.29
C LEU A 213 -7.41 -10.14 7.28
N LEU A 214 -6.09 -10.13 7.13
CA LEU A 214 -5.17 -10.80 8.05
C LEU A 214 -4.98 -10.01 9.34
N CYS A 215 -4.75 -8.72 9.21
CA CYS A 215 -4.63 -7.79 10.34
C CYS A 215 -4.84 -6.35 9.91
N GLU A 216 -5.10 -5.48 10.89
CA GLU A 216 -5.16 -4.03 10.74
C GLU A 216 -4.55 -3.39 11.98
N GLY A 217 -3.86 -2.27 11.80
CA GLY A 217 -3.31 -1.50 12.91
C GLY A 217 -2.22 -0.51 12.50
N PRO A 218 -1.70 0.26 13.46
CA PRO A 218 -0.46 1.03 13.29
C PRO A 218 0.67 0.10 12.83
N VAL A 219 1.52 0.58 11.89
CA VAL A 219 2.62 -0.22 11.34
C VAL A 219 3.50 -0.83 12.45
N ALA A 220 3.87 -0.02 13.45
CA ALA A 220 4.70 -0.48 14.55
C ALA A 220 4.04 -1.60 15.39
N GLU A 221 2.72 -1.53 15.61
CA GLU A 221 1.98 -2.57 16.34
C GLU A 221 1.86 -3.86 15.53
N VAL A 222 1.63 -3.75 14.20
CA VAL A 222 1.58 -4.92 13.32
C VAL A 222 2.92 -5.64 13.30
N VAL A 223 4.03 -4.91 13.21
CA VAL A 223 5.38 -5.48 13.30
C VAL A 223 5.62 -6.10 14.67
N ALA A 224 5.22 -5.43 15.76
CA ALA A 224 5.40 -5.95 17.12
C ALA A 224 4.64 -7.26 17.39
N ARG A 225 3.55 -7.55 16.65
CA ARG A 225 2.81 -8.83 16.77
C ARG A 225 3.65 -10.06 16.43
N THR A 226 4.76 -9.90 15.70
CA THR A 226 5.70 -11.02 15.46
C THR A 226 6.26 -11.58 16.77
N GLY A 227 6.33 -10.77 17.83
CA GLY A 227 6.90 -11.15 19.14
C GLY A 227 8.36 -11.60 19.06
N ALA A 228 9.06 -11.25 17.97
CA ALA A 228 10.37 -11.78 17.63
C ALA A 228 11.34 -10.67 17.20
N GLN A 229 12.60 -11.00 17.14
CA GLN A 229 13.67 -10.20 16.52
C GLN A 229 14.20 -10.95 15.30
N LEU A 230 14.78 -10.23 14.39
CA LEU A 230 15.41 -10.78 13.20
C LEU A 230 16.90 -10.98 13.49
N LEU A 231 17.33 -12.24 13.54
CA LEU A 231 18.73 -12.63 13.60
C LEU A 231 19.25 -12.82 12.19
N GLU A 232 20.32 -12.13 11.83
CA GLU A 232 20.94 -12.20 10.51
C GLU A 232 22.38 -12.72 10.64
N LEU A 233 22.82 -13.52 9.69
CA LEU A 233 24.19 -13.94 9.55
C LEU A 233 24.67 -13.88 8.10
N ILE A 234 25.97 -13.62 7.92
CA ILE A 234 26.70 -13.82 6.67
C ILE A 234 27.72 -14.93 6.92
N ALA A 235 27.63 -16.00 6.13
CA ALA A 235 28.61 -17.09 6.16
C ALA A 235 29.54 -17.01 4.96
N GLU A 236 30.72 -17.60 5.05
CA GLU A 236 31.68 -17.67 3.94
C GLU A 236 31.07 -18.39 2.73
N ASP A 237 30.32 -19.48 2.98
CA ASP A 237 29.47 -20.12 1.97
C ASP A 237 27.99 -20.11 2.41
N PRO A 238 27.18 -19.15 1.91
CA PRO A 238 25.77 -19.04 2.30
C PRO A 238 24.93 -20.26 1.89
N ARG A 239 25.30 -20.96 0.79
CA ARG A 239 24.57 -22.14 0.32
C ARG A 239 24.83 -23.35 1.21
N ALA A 240 26.10 -23.60 1.54
CA ALA A 240 26.46 -24.67 2.48
C ALA A 240 25.85 -24.38 3.87
N ALA A 241 25.92 -23.14 4.35
CA ALA A 241 25.30 -22.73 5.61
C ALA A 241 23.78 -22.98 5.61
N ARG A 242 23.06 -22.59 4.57
CA ARG A 242 21.62 -22.86 4.43
C ARG A 242 21.32 -24.35 4.51
N THR A 243 22.12 -25.17 3.84
CA THR A 243 21.93 -26.63 3.85
C THR A 243 22.18 -27.22 5.23
N ALA A 244 23.27 -26.82 5.90
CA ALA A 244 23.59 -27.27 7.25
C ALA A 244 22.51 -26.86 8.27
N LEU A 245 21.97 -25.65 8.14
CA LEU A 245 20.96 -25.10 9.04
C LEU A 245 19.54 -25.62 8.77
N SER A 246 19.33 -26.41 7.70
CA SER A 246 18.02 -26.99 7.37
C SER A 246 17.48 -27.96 8.45
N VAL A 247 18.31 -28.41 9.36
CA VAL A 247 17.92 -29.27 10.49
C VAL A 247 17.24 -28.52 11.63
N LEU A 248 17.35 -27.18 11.65
CA LEU A 248 16.70 -26.36 12.67
C LEU A 248 15.19 -26.26 12.41
N PRO A 249 14.34 -26.28 13.45
CA PRO A 249 12.91 -26.00 13.31
C PRO A 249 12.65 -24.64 12.67
N GLU A 250 13.48 -23.64 12.99
CA GLU A 250 13.41 -22.27 12.45
C GLU A 250 13.80 -22.18 10.97
N ALA A 251 14.43 -23.23 10.40
CA ALA A 251 14.81 -23.26 8.98
C ALA A 251 13.59 -23.14 8.04
N ALA A 252 12.40 -23.57 8.48
CA ALA A 252 11.16 -23.37 7.74
C ALA A 252 10.81 -21.89 7.57
N ARG A 253 11.37 -21.00 8.42
CA ARG A 253 11.17 -19.54 8.41
C ARG A 253 12.43 -18.79 7.95
N MET A 254 13.49 -19.51 7.60
CA MET A 254 14.74 -18.94 7.12
C MET A 254 14.54 -18.29 5.76
N GLN A 255 14.94 -17.02 5.66
CA GLN A 255 14.98 -16.27 4.43
C GLN A 255 16.41 -16.06 3.96
N THR A 256 16.60 -15.86 2.66
CA THR A 256 17.90 -15.48 2.10
C THR A 256 17.76 -14.16 1.38
N ARG A 257 18.50 -13.14 1.83
CA ARG A 257 18.57 -11.82 1.20
C ARG A 257 19.99 -11.54 0.75
N GLY A 258 20.26 -11.73 -0.54
CA GLY A 258 21.62 -11.68 -1.05
C GLY A 258 22.48 -12.77 -0.41
N GLU A 259 23.53 -12.35 0.32
CA GLU A 259 24.44 -13.26 1.05
C GLU A 259 24.01 -13.49 2.51
N ARG A 260 22.94 -12.81 2.98
CA ARG A 260 22.46 -12.92 4.36
C ARG A 260 21.42 -14.01 4.51
N LEU A 261 21.55 -14.79 5.58
CA LEU A 261 20.53 -15.69 6.06
C LEU A 261 19.82 -15.02 7.25
N GLU A 262 18.50 -14.93 7.16
CA GLU A 262 17.66 -14.23 8.12
C GLU A 262 16.74 -15.22 8.85
N PHE A 263 16.65 -15.10 10.17
CA PHE A 263 15.83 -15.91 11.05
C PHE A 263 14.98 -15.04 11.95
N LEU A 264 13.67 -15.22 11.95
CA LEU A 264 12.78 -14.61 12.92
C LEU A 264 12.74 -15.48 14.18
N SER A 265 13.16 -14.94 15.33
CA SER A 265 13.22 -15.67 16.59
C SER A 265 12.77 -14.81 17.77
N PRO A 266 11.97 -15.38 18.69
CA PRO A 266 11.66 -14.72 19.97
C PRO A 266 12.88 -14.67 20.90
N ASP A 267 13.83 -15.60 20.75
CA ASP A 267 15.10 -15.63 21.47
C ASP A 267 16.27 -15.74 20.47
N PRO A 268 16.77 -14.61 19.96
CA PRO A 268 17.86 -14.59 19.00
C PRO A 268 19.21 -15.03 19.62
N ALA A 269 19.37 -14.93 20.95
CA ALA A 269 20.62 -15.33 21.60
C ALA A 269 20.75 -16.87 21.67
N ASP A 270 19.69 -17.58 22.07
CA ASP A 270 19.65 -19.04 22.03
C ASP A 270 19.83 -19.57 20.60
N LEU A 271 19.06 -18.99 19.65
CA LEU A 271 19.14 -19.40 18.26
C LEU A 271 20.54 -19.21 17.68
N LYS A 272 21.21 -18.09 18.00
CA LYS A 272 22.58 -17.83 17.57
C LYS A 272 23.52 -18.93 18.07
N GLY A 273 23.45 -19.32 19.34
CA GLY A 273 24.28 -20.38 19.90
C GLY A 273 24.09 -21.73 19.21
N ARG A 274 22.85 -22.07 18.87
CA ARG A 274 22.52 -23.31 18.11
C ARG A 274 23.07 -23.25 16.69
N ILE A 275 22.94 -22.13 16.01
CA ILE A 275 23.47 -21.92 14.65
C ILE A 275 25.00 -22.00 14.66
N GLU A 276 25.67 -21.32 15.60
CA GLU A 276 27.14 -21.34 15.73
C GLU A 276 27.67 -22.77 15.87
N LYS A 277 27.03 -23.57 16.72
CA LYS A 277 27.41 -24.97 16.92
C LYS A 277 27.31 -25.77 15.62
N ILE A 278 26.17 -25.69 14.90
CA ILE A 278 25.94 -26.45 13.65
C ILE A 278 26.95 -26.03 12.57
N LEU A 279 27.18 -24.72 12.39
CA LEU A 279 28.09 -24.22 11.36
C LEU A 279 29.56 -24.54 11.70
N SER A 280 29.93 -24.50 12.99
CA SER A 280 31.27 -24.94 13.44
C SER A 280 31.51 -26.43 13.20
N GLU A 281 30.52 -27.29 13.50
CA GLU A 281 30.59 -28.73 13.22
C GLU A 281 30.66 -29.01 11.71
N ALA A 282 30.05 -28.17 10.88
CA ALA A 282 30.12 -28.25 9.42
C ALA A 282 31.38 -27.60 8.81
N GLY A 283 32.22 -26.95 9.60
CA GLY A 283 33.44 -26.25 9.16
C GLY A 283 33.13 -25.00 8.33
N ILE A 284 31.98 -24.33 8.55
CA ILE A 284 31.55 -23.15 7.82
C ILE A 284 31.75 -21.89 8.69
N PRO A 285 32.70 -21.01 8.34
CA PRO A 285 32.92 -19.77 9.09
C PRO A 285 31.76 -18.79 8.94
N VAL A 286 31.37 -18.14 10.04
CA VAL A 286 30.46 -17.00 10.03
C VAL A 286 31.27 -15.72 10.02
N LEU A 287 31.02 -14.85 9.05
CA LEU A 287 31.73 -13.60 8.85
C LEU A 287 31.11 -12.44 9.63
N GLU A 288 29.78 -12.39 9.72
CA GLU A 288 29.06 -11.31 10.37
C GLU A 288 27.79 -11.81 11.06
N TRP A 289 27.45 -11.21 12.20
CA TRP A 289 26.19 -11.35 12.89
C TRP A 289 25.54 -9.98 13.08
N SER A 290 24.22 -9.90 12.87
CA SER A 290 23.45 -8.74 13.26
C SER A 290 22.07 -9.15 13.81
N THR A 291 21.50 -8.27 14.63
CA THR A 291 20.12 -8.43 15.12
C THR A 291 19.39 -7.12 14.89
N ARG A 292 18.20 -7.20 14.31
CA ARG A 292 17.38 -6.03 14.05
C ARG A 292 15.89 -6.28 14.32
N THR A 293 15.15 -5.20 14.42
CA THR A 293 13.68 -5.26 14.47
C THR A 293 13.14 -5.79 13.14
N PRO A 294 12.16 -6.71 13.16
CA PRO A 294 11.47 -7.15 11.95
C PRO A 294 10.84 -5.99 11.19
N ASP A 295 10.64 -6.17 9.90
CA ASP A 295 9.89 -5.24 9.06
C ASP A 295 8.46 -5.77 8.76
N LEU A 296 7.69 -5.01 7.97
CA LEU A 296 6.34 -5.43 7.56
C LEU A 296 6.35 -6.71 6.73
N GLU A 297 7.43 -7.00 5.99
CA GLU A 297 7.55 -8.23 5.21
C GLU A 297 7.66 -9.45 6.11
N ASN A 298 8.47 -9.34 7.17
CA ASN A 298 8.56 -10.40 8.18
C ASN A 298 7.21 -10.62 8.88
N ALA A 299 6.51 -9.53 9.23
CA ALA A 299 5.20 -9.62 9.86
C ALA A 299 4.15 -10.26 8.92
N PHE A 300 4.12 -9.87 7.65
CA PHE A 300 3.19 -10.42 6.66
C PHE A 300 3.41 -11.92 6.46
N LEU A 301 4.66 -12.35 6.29
CA LEU A 301 4.99 -13.77 6.14
C LEU A 301 4.63 -14.60 7.38
N GLU A 302 4.77 -14.04 8.56
CA GLU A 302 4.36 -14.71 9.80
C GLU A 302 2.84 -14.86 9.90
N LEU A 303 2.08 -13.83 9.52
CA LEU A 303 0.61 -13.86 9.51
C LEU A 303 0.04 -14.85 8.48
N LEU A 304 0.72 -15.07 7.36
CA LEU A 304 0.30 -16.07 6.35
C LEU A 304 0.45 -17.52 6.82
N ARG A 305 1.21 -17.75 7.88
CA ARG A 305 1.48 -19.11 8.42
C ARG A 305 0.55 -19.51 9.55
N GLN A 306 -0.16 -18.54 10.13
CA GLN A 306 -1.16 -18.76 11.18
C GLN A 306 -2.50 -19.21 10.58
#